data_3028d3ea82e8640cdaa562337d492e51
#
_entry.id   3028d3ea82e8640cdaa562337d492e51
#
_cell.length_a   1.000
_cell.length_b   1.000
_cell.length_c   1.000
_cell.angle_alpha   90.00
_cell.angle_beta   90.00
_cell.angle_gamma   90.00
#
_symmetry.space_group_name_H-M   'P 1'
#
loop_
_entity.id
_entity.type
_entity.pdbx_description
1 polymer ?
#
loop_
_entity_poly.entity_id
_entity_poly.type
_entity_poly.pdbx_seq_one_letter_code
_entity_poly.pdbx_strand_id
1 'polypeptide(L)'
;MPTTHSRVALISGASRPLGLGFAVARHLAERDHHVILAARNVAQGEELAEALRSDGLVASAFALDLADQASVQRLSVELSGMVDHLDVLINNASAMPDFTSRSALDVDMDSLHTLFQTNVFGCWSLTLALLPLLRQAPAARIVNVTSAAAWQIGKRTPGLLFSPAYSLAKFTLNALTVTLAAALADSPILVNAVDPGSVASHPERGDDKDDRSPSEAAAGVVWAATLGADGPTGGFFQDGAPLPAPTL
;
A
#
# COMPACT_ATOMS: atom_id res chain seq x y z
N MET A 1 -2.18 34.40 9.91
CA MET A 1 -1.20 33.42 9.42
C MET A 1 -2.01 32.33 8.72
N PRO A 2 -1.81 32.03 7.44
CA PRO A 2 -2.46 30.86 6.89
C PRO A 2 -1.97 29.65 7.69
N THR A 3 -2.89 28.93 8.30
CA THR A 3 -2.61 27.62 8.88
C THR A 3 -2.17 26.74 7.71
N THR A 4 -0.88 26.42 7.64
CA THR A 4 -0.40 25.36 6.75
C THR A 4 -1.08 24.08 7.20
N HIS A 5 -2.13 23.67 6.49
CA HIS A 5 -2.72 22.37 6.72
C HIS A 5 -1.61 21.34 6.45
N SER A 6 -1.16 20.65 7.50
CA SER A 6 -0.24 19.55 7.37
C SER A 6 -0.89 18.50 6.48
N ARG A 7 -0.19 18.03 5.45
CA ARG A 7 -0.67 16.92 4.60
C ARG A 7 -0.84 15.68 5.45
N VAL A 8 -1.87 14.90 5.17
CA VAL A 8 -2.19 13.68 5.92
C VAL A 8 -1.99 12.45 5.02
N ALA A 9 -1.23 11.48 5.51
CA ALA A 9 -0.95 10.25 4.81
C ALA A 9 -1.30 9.02 5.66
N LEU A 10 -2.12 8.11 5.14
CA LEU A 10 -2.41 6.82 5.78
C LEU A 10 -1.65 5.70 5.06
N ILE A 11 -0.94 4.89 5.83
CA ILE A 11 -0.17 3.75 5.35
C ILE A 11 -0.69 2.47 6.01
N SER A 12 -1.31 1.59 5.24
CA SER A 12 -1.74 0.29 5.74
C SER A 12 -0.55 -0.68 5.88
N GLY A 13 -0.55 -1.53 6.92
CA GLY A 13 0.49 -2.51 7.16
C GLY A 13 1.83 -1.90 7.62
N ALA A 14 1.80 -0.85 8.44
CA ALA A 14 2.97 -0.09 8.86
C ALA A 14 3.42 -0.40 10.30
N SER A 15 3.26 -1.65 10.80
CA SER A 15 3.62 -2.03 12.18
C SER A 15 4.94 -2.79 12.32
N ARG A 16 5.74 -2.94 11.26
CA ARG A 16 7.05 -3.62 11.32
C ARG A 16 8.18 -2.61 11.21
N PRO A 17 9.15 -2.57 12.16
CA PRO A 17 10.27 -1.62 12.13
C PRO A 17 11.11 -1.69 10.85
N LEU A 18 11.32 -2.91 10.32
CA LEU A 18 12.03 -3.17 9.07
C LEU A 18 11.08 -3.42 7.90
N GLY A 19 9.82 -2.97 8.01
CA GLY A 19 8.82 -3.11 6.96
C GLY A 19 8.80 -1.92 6.00
N LEU A 20 8.46 -2.18 4.75
CA LEU A 20 8.27 -1.16 3.73
C LEU A 20 7.28 -0.07 4.19
N GLY A 21 6.15 -0.46 4.80
CA GLY A 21 5.14 0.49 5.25
C GLY A 21 5.66 1.50 6.26
N PHE A 22 6.50 1.08 7.21
CA PHE A 22 7.11 2.01 8.17
C PHE A 22 8.17 2.91 7.52
N ALA A 23 8.98 2.37 6.59
CA ALA A 23 9.94 3.18 5.84
C ALA A 23 9.25 4.26 5.00
N VAL A 24 8.14 3.92 4.32
CA VAL A 24 7.30 4.90 3.59
C VAL A 24 6.74 5.95 4.54
N ALA A 25 6.22 5.54 5.71
CA ALA A 25 5.69 6.47 6.71
C ALA A 25 6.76 7.45 7.19
N ARG A 26 7.97 6.97 7.52
CA ARG A 26 9.10 7.83 7.90
C ARG A 26 9.45 8.84 6.82
N HIS A 27 9.63 8.38 5.58
CA HIS A 27 9.96 9.27 4.46
C HIS A 27 8.89 10.33 4.16
N LEU A 28 7.59 10.01 4.38
CA LEU A 28 6.51 10.98 4.24
C LEU A 28 6.47 11.95 5.43
N ALA A 29 6.70 11.47 6.67
CA ALA A 29 6.78 12.32 7.86
C ALA A 29 7.93 13.34 7.75
N GLU A 30 9.10 12.93 7.25
CA GLU A 30 10.25 13.80 6.94
C GLU A 30 9.96 14.84 5.85
N ARG A 31 8.81 14.73 5.15
CA ARG A 31 8.29 15.66 4.14
C ARG A 31 7.04 16.39 4.61
N ASP A 32 6.96 16.67 5.91
CA ASP A 32 5.90 17.43 6.56
C ASP A 32 4.49 16.81 6.44
N HIS A 33 4.39 15.48 6.34
CA HIS A 33 3.11 14.79 6.44
C HIS A 33 2.84 14.35 7.87
N HIS A 34 1.59 14.50 8.34
CA HIS A 34 1.08 13.72 9.46
C HIS A 34 0.84 12.30 8.96
N VAL A 35 1.65 11.34 9.41
CA VAL A 35 1.53 9.95 8.98
C VAL A 35 0.69 9.13 9.95
N ILE A 36 -0.19 8.31 9.38
CA ILE A 36 -1.09 7.43 10.10
C ILE A 36 -0.70 5.98 9.80
N LEU A 37 -0.15 5.32 10.82
CA LEU A 37 0.27 3.93 10.75
C LEU A 37 -0.94 3.03 11.05
N ALA A 38 -1.54 2.46 10.01
CA ALA A 38 -2.69 1.56 10.15
C ALA A 38 -2.24 0.10 10.13
N ALA A 39 -2.52 -0.65 11.22
CA ALA A 39 -2.02 -1.99 11.43
C ALA A 39 -2.95 -2.87 12.27
N ARG A 40 -2.90 -4.20 12.07
CA ARG A 40 -3.67 -5.15 12.89
C ARG A 40 -3.27 -5.11 14.36
N ASN A 41 -1.99 -5.04 14.63
CA ASN A 41 -1.46 -4.82 15.98
C ASN A 41 -1.21 -3.33 16.20
N VAL A 42 -2.21 -2.64 16.75
CA VAL A 42 -2.14 -1.21 16.99
C VAL A 42 -1.05 -0.86 18.01
N ALA A 43 -0.76 -1.72 18.99
CA ALA A 43 0.29 -1.47 19.98
C ALA A 43 1.68 -1.35 19.31
N GLN A 44 2.00 -2.26 18.37
CA GLN A 44 3.23 -2.15 17.58
C GLN A 44 3.25 -0.91 16.69
N GLY A 45 2.09 -0.56 16.11
CA GLY A 45 1.94 0.68 15.35
C GLY A 45 2.21 1.91 16.21
N GLU A 46 1.72 1.93 17.44
CA GLU A 46 1.90 3.04 18.38
C GLU A 46 3.36 3.17 18.86
N GLU A 47 4.07 2.05 19.11
CA GLU A 47 5.50 2.08 19.41
C GLU A 47 6.30 2.75 18.28
N LEU A 48 5.96 2.46 17.02
CA LEU A 48 6.61 3.08 15.86
C LEU A 48 6.18 4.54 15.65
N ALA A 49 4.93 4.88 15.92
CA ALA A 49 4.47 6.26 15.89
C ALA A 49 5.18 7.11 16.97
N GLU A 50 5.38 6.54 18.18
CA GLU A 50 6.15 7.21 19.23
C GLU A 50 7.62 7.42 18.84
N ALA A 51 8.24 6.44 18.18
CA ALA A 51 9.60 6.61 17.66
C ALA A 51 9.68 7.78 16.66
N LEU A 52 8.69 7.93 15.75
CA LEU A 52 8.63 9.07 14.83
C LEU A 52 8.41 10.40 15.59
N ARG A 53 7.52 10.43 16.59
CA ARG A 53 7.28 11.63 17.41
C ARG A 53 8.52 12.03 18.21
N SER A 54 9.29 11.06 18.71
CA SER A 54 10.56 11.30 19.40
C SER A 54 11.61 11.94 18.51
N ASP A 55 11.53 11.68 17.19
CA ASP A 55 12.35 12.34 16.16
C ASP A 55 11.78 13.73 15.74
N GLY A 56 10.72 14.21 16.39
CA GLY A 56 10.07 15.50 16.10
C GLY A 56 9.08 15.45 14.92
N LEU A 57 8.72 14.27 14.44
CA LEU A 57 7.78 14.06 13.33
C LEU A 57 6.34 13.90 13.84
N VAL A 58 5.35 14.07 12.96
CA VAL A 58 3.92 13.94 13.31
C VAL A 58 3.41 12.56 12.90
N ALA A 59 3.05 11.73 13.87
CA ALA A 59 2.60 10.37 13.62
C ALA A 59 1.50 9.93 14.59
N SER A 60 0.58 9.09 14.12
CA SER A 60 -0.47 8.43 14.87
C SER A 60 -0.61 6.98 14.45
N ALA A 61 -1.17 6.11 15.29
CA ALA A 61 -1.44 4.73 14.96
C ALA A 61 -2.93 4.40 15.08
N PHE A 62 -3.43 3.54 14.19
CA PHE A 62 -4.82 3.07 14.19
C PHE A 62 -4.90 1.57 13.94
N ALA A 63 -5.90 0.94 14.56
CA ALA A 63 -6.20 -0.47 14.32
C ALA A 63 -6.84 -0.64 12.92
N LEU A 64 -6.30 -1.56 12.13
CA LEU A 64 -6.84 -1.91 10.83
C LEU A 64 -6.60 -3.39 10.51
N ASP A 65 -7.65 -4.15 10.38
CA ASP A 65 -7.64 -5.45 9.73
C ASP A 65 -8.40 -5.35 8.40
N LEU A 66 -7.70 -5.48 7.28
CA LEU A 66 -8.29 -5.44 5.95
C LEU A 66 -9.21 -6.64 5.66
N ALA A 67 -9.06 -7.73 6.39
CA ALA A 67 -9.95 -8.89 6.29
C ALA A 67 -11.28 -8.70 7.05
N ASP A 68 -11.36 -7.70 7.92
CA ASP A 68 -12.57 -7.36 8.69
C ASP A 68 -13.19 -6.06 8.20
N GLN A 69 -14.33 -6.15 7.50
CA GLN A 69 -15.06 -4.98 7.03
C GLN A 69 -15.46 -4.02 8.15
N ALA A 70 -15.78 -4.53 9.34
CA ALA A 70 -16.11 -3.70 10.48
C ALA A 70 -14.88 -2.91 11.00
N SER A 71 -13.68 -3.49 10.91
CA SER A 71 -12.42 -2.80 11.22
C SER A 71 -12.17 -1.65 10.26
N VAL A 72 -12.39 -1.85 8.95
CA VAL A 72 -12.26 -0.79 7.93
C VAL A 72 -13.24 0.36 8.21
N GLN A 73 -14.49 0.05 8.56
CA GLN A 73 -15.50 1.08 8.88
C GLN A 73 -15.15 1.85 10.15
N ARG A 74 -14.71 1.15 11.22
CA ARG A 74 -14.27 1.81 12.47
C ARG A 74 -13.13 2.79 12.19
N LEU A 75 -12.07 2.35 11.48
CA LEU A 75 -10.96 3.23 11.10
C LEU A 75 -11.46 4.49 10.36
N SER A 76 -12.35 4.33 9.39
CA SER A 76 -12.87 5.46 8.61
C SER A 76 -13.60 6.48 9.48
N VAL A 77 -14.42 6.01 10.43
CA VAL A 77 -15.15 6.88 11.37
C VAL A 77 -14.19 7.60 12.33
N GLU A 78 -13.24 6.86 12.92
CA GLU A 78 -12.26 7.42 13.85
C GLU A 78 -11.38 8.47 13.15
N LEU A 79 -10.92 8.17 11.93
CA LEU A 79 -10.09 9.09 11.15
C LEU A 79 -10.85 10.36 10.76
N SER A 80 -12.13 10.25 10.37
CA SER A 80 -12.97 11.41 10.03
C SER A 80 -13.25 12.32 11.24
N GLY A 81 -13.11 11.80 12.46
CA GLY A 81 -13.17 12.60 13.68
C GLY A 81 -11.85 13.31 14.03
N MET A 82 -10.74 12.93 13.38
CA MET A 82 -9.41 13.44 13.70
C MET A 82 -8.84 14.38 12.63
N VAL A 83 -9.17 14.14 11.34
CA VAL A 83 -8.65 14.93 10.22
C VAL A 83 -9.77 15.37 9.29
N ASP A 84 -9.60 16.54 8.66
CA ASP A 84 -10.59 17.10 7.73
C ASP A 84 -10.44 16.52 6.30
N HIS A 85 -9.27 16.01 5.96
CA HIS A 85 -8.94 15.46 4.64
C HIS A 85 -7.85 14.41 4.71
N LEU A 86 -7.66 13.64 3.62
CA LEU A 86 -6.59 12.68 3.44
C LEU A 86 -5.90 12.95 2.09
N ASP A 87 -4.62 13.34 2.12
CA ASP A 87 -3.86 13.63 0.90
C ASP A 87 -3.27 12.37 0.27
N VAL A 88 -2.92 11.37 1.09
CA VAL A 88 -2.24 10.17 0.61
C VAL A 88 -2.82 8.92 1.26
N LEU A 89 -3.21 7.94 0.45
CA LEU A 89 -3.54 6.58 0.86
C LEU A 89 -2.52 5.60 0.26
N ILE A 90 -1.74 4.93 1.12
CA ILE A 90 -0.83 3.86 0.71
C ILE A 90 -1.44 2.51 1.09
N ASN A 91 -1.91 1.77 0.11
CA ASN A 91 -2.36 0.40 0.23
C ASN A 91 -1.12 -0.53 0.17
N ASN A 92 -0.41 -0.64 1.31
CA ASN A 92 0.81 -1.43 1.44
C ASN A 92 0.58 -2.77 2.14
N ALA A 93 -0.40 -2.88 3.05
CA ALA A 93 -0.67 -4.14 3.75
C ALA A 93 -0.89 -5.29 2.76
N SER A 94 -0.23 -6.41 3.02
CA SER A 94 -0.28 -7.59 2.15
C SER A 94 -0.14 -8.87 2.96
N ALA A 95 -0.83 -9.92 2.52
CA ALA A 95 -0.65 -11.30 2.97
C ALA A 95 -0.02 -12.11 1.84
N MET A 96 0.78 -13.13 2.18
CA MET A 96 1.42 -14.04 1.22
C MET A 96 1.57 -15.44 1.85
N PRO A 97 0.46 -16.13 2.15
CA PRO A 97 0.50 -17.45 2.76
C PRO A 97 1.01 -18.56 1.81
N ASP A 98 0.94 -18.35 0.49
CA ASP A 98 1.35 -19.33 -0.53
C ASP A 98 2.83 -19.19 -0.97
N PHE A 99 3.69 -18.65 -0.10
CA PHE A 99 5.11 -18.39 -0.41
C PHE A 99 5.87 -19.62 -0.95
N THR A 100 5.50 -20.81 -0.50
CA THR A 100 6.13 -22.07 -0.93
C THR A 100 5.47 -22.73 -2.14
N SER A 101 4.27 -22.30 -2.55
CA SER A 101 3.56 -22.86 -3.70
C SER A 101 4.26 -22.53 -5.02
N ARG A 102 4.29 -23.50 -5.93
CA ARG A 102 4.97 -23.39 -7.23
C ARG A 102 4.07 -23.69 -8.42
N SER A 103 2.82 -24.09 -8.17
CA SER A 103 1.83 -24.44 -9.18
C SER A 103 0.43 -24.00 -8.74
N ALA A 104 -0.38 -23.56 -9.69
CA ALA A 104 -1.78 -23.27 -9.44
C ALA A 104 -2.60 -24.52 -9.02
N LEU A 105 -2.05 -25.72 -9.20
CA LEU A 105 -2.66 -26.99 -8.76
C LEU A 105 -2.38 -27.29 -7.28
N ASP A 106 -1.41 -26.61 -6.66
CA ASP A 106 -0.96 -26.82 -5.29
C ASP A 106 -1.45 -25.71 -4.34
N VAL A 107 -2.32 -24.83 -4.83
CA VAL A 107 -2.84 -23.70 -4.03
C VAL A 107 -3.90 -24.21 -3.05
N ASP A 108 -3.68 -23.91 -1.77
CA ASP A 108 -4.71 -24.08 -0.75
C ASP A 108 -5.79 -22.99 -0.90
N MET A 109 -7.05 -23.38 -0.93
CA MET A 109 -8.17 -22.46 -1.17
C MET A 109 -8.39 -21.49 0.00
N ASP A 110 -8.10 -21.86 1.24
CA ASP A 110 -8.20 -20.97 2.41
C ASP A 110 -7.12 -19.88 2.33
N SER A 111 -5.92 -20.25 1.89
CA SER A 111 -4.84 -19.28 1.57
C SER A 111 -5.24 -18.33 0.45
N LEU A 112 -5.87 -18.83 -0.61
CA LEU A 112 -6.38 -18.00 -1.70
C LEU A 112 -7.44 -16.99 -1.22
N HIS A 113 -8.41 -17.45 -0.44
CA HIS A 113 -9.44 -16.56 0.13
C HIS A 113 -8.81 -15.49 1.02
N THR A 114 -7.90 -15.85 1.91
CA THR A 114 -7.17 -14.91 2.79
C THR A 114 -6.40 -13.87 2.00
N LEU A 115 -5.74 -14.29 0.92
CA LEU A 115 -5.01 -13.40 0.01
C LEU A 115 -5.93 -12.38 -0.65
N PHE A 116 -6.99 -12.85 -1.29
CA PHE A 116 -7.93 -11.96 -1.97
C PHE A 116 -8.64 -11.05 -0.99
N GLN A 117 -9.03 -11.57 0.19
CA GLN A 117 -9.67 -10.78 1.22
C GLN A 117 -8.79 -9.63 1.68
N THR A 118 -7.49 -9.87 1.90
CA THR A 118 -6.57 -8.83 2.36
C THR A 118 -6.08 -7.93 1.23
N ASN A 119 -5.53 -8.55 0.15
CA ASN A 119 -4.75 -7.82 -0.85
C ASN A 119 -5.62 -7.13 -1.91
N VAL A 120 -6.88 -7.55 -2.08
CA VAL A 120 -7.79 -7.02 -3.10
C VAL A 120 -9.02 -6.40 -2.46
N PHE A 121 -9.86 -7.21 -1.81
CA PHE A 121 -11.15 -6.73 -1.30
C PHE A 121 -10.98 -5.74 -0.15
N GLY A 122 -10.07 -6.00 0.79
CA GLY A 122 -9.78 -5.11 1.90
C GLY A 122 -9.15 -3.80 1.45
N CYS A 123 -8.22 -3.86 0.49
CA CYS A 123 -7.63 -2.68 -0.16
C CYS A 123 -8.73 -1.82 -0.85
N TRP A 124 -9.62 -2.45 -1.60
CA TRP A 124 -10.73 -1.77 -2.25
C TRP A 124 -11.71 -1.18 -1.23
N SER A 125 -12.11 -1.96 -0.23
CA SER A 125 -13.00 -1.50 0.86
C SER A 125 -12.41 -0.30 1.60
N LEU A 126 -11.10 -0.33 1.93
CA LEU A 126 -10.43 0.78 2.58
C LEU A 126 -10.44 2.04 1.71
N THR A 127 -10.14 1.88 0.42
CA THR A 127 -10.17 2.99 -0.54
C THR A 127 -11.57 3.63 -0.61
N LEU A 128 -12.63 2.82 -0.68
CA LEU A 128 -14.00 3.32 -0.70
C LEU A 128 -14.41 3.99 0.62
N ALA A 129 -14.04 3.42 1.75
CA ALA A 129 -14.35 3.97 3.07
C ALA A 129 -13.67 5.33 3.32
N LEU A 130 -12.45 5.52 2.78
CA LEU A 130 -11.69 6.77 2.91
C LEU A 130 -11.91 7.76 1.76
N LEU A 131 -12.68 7.38 0.72
CA LEU A 131 -12.94 8.25 -0.43
C LEU A 131 -13.54 9.62 -0.07
N PRO A 132 -14.44 9.74 0.94
CA PRO A 132 -14.92 11.07 1.38
C PRO A 132 -13.78 11.99 1.83
N LEU A 133 -12.82 11.49 2.62
CA LEU A 133 -11.65 12.27 3.07
C LEU A 133 -10.68 12.58 1.93
N LEU A 134 -10.44 11.62 1.02
CA LEU A 134 -9.61 11.82 -0.17
C LEU A 134 -10.18 12.91 -1.09
N ARG A 135 -11.49 13.02 -1.19
CA ARG A 135 -12.17 14.06 -1.98
C ARG A 135 -12.10 15.45 -1.36
N GLN A 136 -11.83 15.58 -0.07
CA GLN A 136 -11.64 16.86 0.61
C GLN A 136 -10.22 17.40 0.40
N ALA A 137 -9.26 16.57 0.07
CA ALA A 137 -7.91 17.01 -0.26
C ALA A 137 -7.88 17.73 -1.62
N PRO A 138 -7.07 18.81 -1.75
CA PRO A 138 -6.95 19.54 -3.03
C PRO A 138 -6.42 18.67 -4.17
N ALA A 139 -5.63 17.65 -3.84
CA ALA A 139 -5.01 16.75 -4.81
C ALA A 139 -4.54 15.47 -4.13
N ALA A 140 -5.42 14.48 -3.96
CA ALA A 140 -5.08 13.24 -3.26
C ALA A 140 -4.32 12.23 -4.14
N ARG A 141 -3.58 11.34 -3.49
CA ARG A 141 -2.82 10.24 -4.11
C ARG A 141 -3.21 8.91 -3.49
N ILE A 142 -3.59 7.95 -4.32
CA ILE A 142 -3.80 6.56 -3.93
C ILE A 142 -2.68 5.74 -4.56
N VAL A 143 -1.87 5.09 -3.73
CA VAL A 143 -0.76 4.25 -4.17
C VAL A 143 -1.01 2.81 -3.73
N ASN A 144 -1.17 1.92 -4.68
CA ASN A 144 -1.30 0.49 -4.45
C ASN A 144 0.08 -0.17 -4.57
N VAL A 145 0.58 -0.76 -3.50
CA VAL A 145 1.86 -1.49 -3.53
C VAL A 145 1.64 -2.85 -4.20
N THR A 146 2.10 -2.95 -5.44
CA THR A 146 2.04 -4.17 -6.25
C THR A 146 3.32 -5.00 -6.11
N SER A 147 3.64 -5.86 -7.06
CA SER A 147 4.83 -6.72 -7.07
C SER A 147 5.11 -7.22 -8.47
N ALA A 148 6.37 -7.48 -8.79
CA ALA A 148 6.80 -8.20 -10.00
C ALA A 148 6.06 -9.53 -10.19
N ALA A 149 5.53 -10.13 -9.12
CA ALA A 149 4.69 -11.32 -9.18
C ALA A 149 3.46 -11.14 -10.09
N ALA A 150 2.89 -9.93 -10.18
CA ALA A 150 1.75 -9.66 -11.06
C ALA A 150 2.07 -9.92 -12.53
N TRP A 151 3.31 -9.69 -12.96
CA TRP A 151 3.76 -9.89 -14.34
C TRP A 151 4.12 -11.34 -14.68
N GLN A 152 4.00 -12.27 -13.73
CA GLN A 152 4.08 -13.71 -14.00
C GLN A 152 2.78 -14.23 -14.65
N ILE A 153 1.64 -13.58 -14.35
CA ILE A 153 0.34 -13.91 -14.95
C ILE A 153 0.38 -13.58 -16.45
N GLY A 154 -0.16 -14.47 -17.27
CA GLY A 154 -0.16 -14.31 -18.73
C GLY A 154 1.11 -14.79 -19.44
N LYS A 155 2.21 -15.02 -18.72
CA LYS A 155 3.39 -15.66 -19.32
C LYS A 155 3.10 -17.12 -19.59
N ARG A 156 2.91 -17.47 -20.87
CA ARG A 156 2.66 -18.89 -21.30
C ARG A 156 3.93 -19.73 -21.33
N THR A 157 4.90 -19.42 -20.47
CA THR A 157 6.14 -20.22 -20.36
C THR A 157 5.84 -21.45 -19.54
N PRO A 158 6.04 -22.67 -20.05
CA PRO A 158 5.98 -23.87 -19.22
C PRO A 158 6.99 -23.75 -18.08
N GLY A 159 6.56 -23.91 -16.87
CA GLY A 159 7.44 -23.82 -15.70
C GLY A 159 6.72 -23.47 -14.41
N LEU A 160 7.49 -23.21 -13.39
CA LEU A 160 6.99 -22.91 -12.05
C LEU A 160 6.46 -21.46 -12.01
N LEU A 161 5.24 -21.31 -11.56
CA LEU A 161 4.65 -20.04 -11.17
C LEU A 161 4.82 -19.88 -9.66
N PHE A 162 5.72 -19.00 -9.25
CA PHE A 162 5.95 -18.75 -7.82
C PHE A 162 4.77 -18.03 -7.19
N SER A 163 4.31 -18.56 -6.03
CA SER A 163 3.19 -17.98 -5.28
C SER A 163 2.00 -17.60 -6.18
N PRO A 164 1.36 -18.59 -6.82
CA PRO A 164 0.36 -18.35 -7.85
C PRO A 164 -0.86 -17.57 -7.36
N ALA A 165 -1.30 -17.79 -6.13
CA ALA A 165 -2.41 -17.06 -5.52
C ALA A 165 -2.01 -15.59 -5.27
N TYR A 166 -0.81 -15.34 -4.76
CA TYR A 166 -0.28 -14.00 -4.57
C TYR A 166 -0.10 -13.27 -5.91
N SER A 167 0.47 -13.94 -6.91
CA SER A 167 0.63 -13.38 -8.25
C SER A 167 -0.70 -12.97 -8.86
N LEU A 168 -1.73 -13.80 -8.73
CA LEU A 168 -3.08 -13.52 -9.20
C LEU A 168 -3.70 -12.33 -8.43
N ALA A 169 -3.55 -12.29 -7.10
CA ALA A 169 -4.06 -11.19 -6.30
C ALA A 169 -3.38 -9.85 -6.66
N LYS A 170 -2.06 -9.83 -6.88
CA LYS A 170 -1.34 -8.62 -7.30
C LYS A 170 -1.68 -8.20 -8.75
N PHE A 171 -1.92 -9.15 -9.64
CA PHE A 171 -2.46 -8.87 -10.97
C PHE A 171 -3.86 -8.23 -10.87
N THR A 172 -4.73 -8.77 -10.01
CA THR A 172 -6.07 -8.21 -9.76
C THR A 172 -5.99 -6.81 -9.15
N LEU A 173 -5.03 -6.57 -8.24
CA LEU A 173 -4.78 -5.23 -7.67
C LEU A 173 -4.35 -4.23 -8.74
N ASN A 174 -3.56 -4.66 -9.73
CA ASN A 174 -3.21 -3.81 -10.88
C ASN A 174 -4.45 -3.47 -11.72
N ALA A 175 -5.33 -4.43 -11.98
CA ALA A 175 -6.61 -4.17 -12.67
C ALA A 175 -7.51 -3.21 -11.86
N LEU A 176 -7.56 -3.37 -10.53
CA LEU A 176 -8.28 -2.46 -9.65
C LEU A 176 -7.70 -1.04 -9.71
N THR A 177 -6.38 -0.88 -9.78
CA THR A 177 -5.72 0.43 -9.92
C THR A 177 -6.21 1.18 -11.15
N VAL A 178 -6.23 0.52 -12.32
CA VAL A 178 -6.74 1.11 -13.57
C VAL A 178 -8.23 1.44 -13.47
N THR A 179 -9.02 0.54 -12.87
CA THR A 179 -10.47 0.72 -12.70
C THR A 179 -10.78 1.93 -11.78
N LEU A 180 -10.04 2.07 -10.67
CA LEU A 180 -10.20 3.22 -9.77
C LEU A 180 -9.74 4.52 -10.43
N ALA A 181 -8.63 4.51 -11.17
CA ALA A 181 -8.16 5.67 -11.91
C ALA A 181 -9.20 6.15 -12.94
N ALA A 182 -9.81 5.22 -13.68
CA ALA A 182 -10.87 5.54 -14.64
C ALA A 182 -12.12 6.10 -13.95
N ALA A 183 -12.53 5.53 -12.79
CA ALA A 183 -13.69 6.00 -12.04
C ALA A 183 -13.47 7.38 -11.37
N LEU A 184 -12.21 7.80 -11.21
CA LEU A 184 -11.81 9.08 -10.60
C LEU A 184 -11.26 10.08 -11.62
N ALA A 185 -11.42 9.83 -12.92
CA ALA A 185 -10.85 10.65 -14.00
C ALA A 185 -11.28 12.15 -13.93
N ASP A 186 -12.49 12.43 -13.46
CA ASP A 186 -13.03 13.78 -13.30
C ASP A 186 -12.70 14.41 -11.93
N SER A 187 -11.72 13.86 -11.21
CA SER A 187 -11.30 14.33 -9.89
C SER A 187 -9.79 14.62 -9.86
N PRO A 188 -9.28 15.41 -8.89
CA PRO A 188 -7.86 15.65 -8.73
C PRO A 188 -7.11 14.47 -8.06
N ILE A 189 -7.73 13.30 -7.95
CA ILE A 189 -7.17 12.12 -7.29
C ILE A 189 -6.40 11.28 -8.31
N LEU A 190 -5.09 11.09 -8.09
CA LEU A 190 -4.28 10.18 -8.90
C LEU A 190 -4.21 8.80 -8.23
N VAL A 191 -4.36 7.75 -9.03
CA VAL A 191 -4.30 6.34 -8.55
C VAL A 191 -3.25 5.59 -9.34
N ASN A 192 -2.21 5.11 -8.67
CA ASN A 192 -1.13 4.37 -9.34
C ASN A 192 -0.72 3.12 -8.54
N ALA A 193 -0.11 2.16 -9.21
CA ALA A 193 0.50 1.01 -8.58
C ALA A 193 2.04 1.11 -8.66
N VAL A 194 2.70 0.73 -7.56
CA VAL A 194 4.17 0.75 -7.46
C VAL A 194 4.68 -0.62 -7.05
N ASP A 195 5.60 -1.16 -7.83
CA ASP A 195 6.40 -2.32 -7.47
C ASP A 195 7.64 -1.83 -6.70
N PRO A 196 7.80 -2.17 -5.42
CA PRO A 196 8.96 -1.77 -4.63
C PRO A 196 10.21 -2.59 -4.93
N GLY A 197 10.11 -3.62 -5.79
CA GLY A 197 11.11 -4.67 -5.94
C GLY A 197 11.12 -5.65 -4.76
N SER A 198 12.16 -6.49 -4.68
CA SER A 198 12.38 -7.35 -3.52
C SER A 198 12.87 -6.52 -2.35
N VAL A 199 12.25 -6.68 -1.18
CA VAL A 199 12.48 -5.85 0.01
C VAL A 199 12.89 -6.71 1.19
N ALA A 200 14.05 -6.44 1.78
CA ALA A 200 14.59 -7.08 2.99
C ALA A 200 13.74 -6.73 4.23
N SER A 201 12.50 -7.19 4.26
CA SER A 201 11.54 -6.89 5.33
C SER A 201 11.43 -8.01 6.38
N HIS A 202 12.13 -9.13 6.18
CA HIS A 202 12.11 -10.31 7.03
C HIS A 202 13.51 -10.87 7.28
N PRO A 203 14.44 -10.06 7.83
CA PRO A 203 15.83 -10.49 8.04
C PRO A 203 15.94 -11.72 8.95
N GLU A 204 14.92 -11.98 9.76
CA GLU A 204 14.82 -13.19 10.58
C GLU A 204 14.71 -14.49 9.77
N ARG A 205 14.34 -14.42 8.49
CA ARG A 205 14.27 -15.58 7.58
C ARG A 205 15.62 -15.91 6.95
N GLY A 206 16.49 -14.92 6.80
CA GLY A 206 17.85 -15.05 6.26
C GLY A 206 17.93 -15.30 4.76
N ASP A 207 16.81 -15.13 4.04
CA ASP A 207 16.66 -15.33 2.60
C ASP A 207 16.59 -14.02 1.79
N ASP A 208 16.71 -12.87 2.47
CA ASP A 208 16.57 -11.52 1.88
C ASP A 208 17.86 -10.72 1.85
N LYS A 209 19.05 -11.40 1.87
CA LYS A 209 20.36 -10.75 1.95
C LYS A 209 20.73 -9.87 0.74
N ASP A 210 20.20 -10.23 -0.42
CA ASP A 210 20.42 -9.52 -1.68
C ASP A 210 19.27 -8.57 -2.02
N ASP A 211 18.26 -8.48 -1.15
CA ASP A 211 17.10 -7.62 -1.34
C ASP A 211 17.43 -6.18 -0.95
N ARG A 212 16.64 -5.25 -1.49
CA ARG A 212 16.76 -3.82 -1.19
C ARG A 212 16.41 -3.55 0.27
N SER A 213 17.05 -2.56 0.87
CA SER A 213 16.61 -2.07 2.18
C SER A 213 15.19 -1.49 2.08
N PRO A 214 14.38 -1.57 3.17
CA PRO A 214 13.06 -0.94 3.18
C PRO A 214 13.08 0.54 2.83
N SER A 215 14.12 1.27 3.22
CA SER A 215 14.29 2.70 2.94
C SER A 215 14.51 2.97 1.44
N GLU A 216 15.35 2.19 0.77
CA GLU A 216 15.55 2.29 -0.69
C GLU A 216 14.28 1.94 -1.45
N ALA A 217 13.59 0.86 -1.07
CA ALA A 217 12.36 0.43 -1.68
C ALA A 217 11.20 1.44 -1.49
N ALA A 218 11.19 2.16 -0.36
CA ALA A 218 10.20 3.19 -0.07
C ALA A 218 10.26 4.38 -1.03
N ALA A 219 11.44 4.68 -1.61
CA ALA A 219 11.62 5.85 -2.46
C ALA A 219 10.63 5.88 -3.65
N GLY A 220 10.40 4.75 -4.33
CA GLY A 220 9.45 4.66 -5.43
C GLY A 220 8.00 4.86 -5.00
N VAL A 221 7.62 4.36 -3.82
CA VAL A 221 6.27 4.54 -3.25
C VAL A 221 6.05 6.00 -2.86
N VAL A 222 7.04 6.63 -2.22
CA VAL A 222 7.00 8.05 -1.84
C VAL A 222 6.95 8.95 -3.08
N TRP A 223 7.70 8.64 -4.15
CA TRP A 223 7.61 9.33 -5.41
C TRP A 223 6.16 9.37 -5.93
N ALA A 224 5.47 8.22 -5.97
CA ALA A 224 4.08 8.16 -6.42
C ALA A 224 3.12 8.91 -5.49
N ALA A 225 3.38 8.89 -4.18
CA ALA A 225 2.61 9.59 -3.15
C ALA A 225 2.76 11.12 -3.21
N THR A 226 3.84 11.62 -3.82
CA THR A 226 4.17 13.06 -3.90
C THR A 226 4.12 13.62 -5.32
N LEU A 227 3.50 12.91 -6.26
CA LEU A 227 3.30 13.39 -7.63
C LEU A 227 2.59 14.76 -7.67
N GLY A 228 2.98 15.61 -8.61
CA GLY A 228 2.27 16.85 -8.90
C GLY A 228 0.84 16.62 -9.43
N ALA A 229 0.06 17.67 -9.54
CA ALA A 229 -1.34 17.57 -10.01
C ALA A 229 -1.44 16.98 -11.44
N ASP A 230 -0.45 17.28 -12.29
CA ASP A 230 -0.36 16.78 -13.67
C ASP A 230 0.35 15.42 -13.78
N GLY A 231 0.53 14.73 -12.66
CA GLY A 231 1.16 13.42 -12.61
C GLY A 231 0.35 12.33 -13.33
N PRO A 232 0.98 11.19 -13.62
CA PRO A 232 0.29 10.04 -14.22
C PRO A 232 -0.77 9.46 -13.27
N THR A 233 -1.82 8.88 -13.84
CA THR A 233 -2.83 8.10 -13.15
C THR A 233 -3.14 6.81 -13.91
N GLY A 234 -3.48 5.73 -13.20
CA GLY A 234 -3.72 4.41 -13.80
C GLY A 234 -2.45 3.69 -14.25
N GLY A 235 -1.28 4.22 -13.91
CA GLY A 235 0.02 3.67 -14.30
C GLY A 235 0.60 2.67 -13.30
N PHE A 236 1.64 1.97 -13.79
CA PHE A 236 2.45 1.01 -13.03
C PHE A 236 3.89 1.51 -13.05
N PHE A 237 4.55 1.52 -11.89
CA PHE A 237 5.88 2.13 -11.77
C PHE A 237 6.80 1.29 -10.87
N GLN A 238 8.09 1.38 -11.15
CA GLN A 238 9.17 0.95 -10.24
C GLN A 238 10.22 2.07 -10.23
N ASP A 239 10.58 2.55 -9.05
CA ASP A 239 11.55 3.64 -8.86
C ASP A 239 11.27 4.90 -9.72
N GLY A 240 9.98 5.23 -9.92
CA GLY A 240 9.54 6.34 -10.76
C GLY A 240 9.56 6.05 -12.27
N ALA A 241 10.12 4.92 -12.69
CA ALA A 241 10.10 4.50 -14.09
C ALA A 241 8.81 3.73 -14.42
N PRO A 242 8.18 3.97 -15.58
CA PRO A 242 6.96 3.27 -15.96
C PRO A 242 7.24 1.79 -16.27
N LEU A 243 6.35 0.93 -15.80
CA LEU A 243 6.30 -0.49 -16.15
C LEU A 243 5.20 -0.72 -17.21
N PRO A 244 5.37 -1.70 -18.10
CA PRO A 244 4.30 -2.07 -19.04
C PRO A 244 3.09 -2.60 -18.28
N ALA A 245 1.89 -2.39 -18.81
CA ALA A 245 0.70 -3.04 -18.26
C ALA A 245 0.86 -4.57 -18.30
N PRO A 246 0.51 -5.30 -17.22
CA PRO A 246 0.50 -6.75 -17.31
C PRO A 246 -0.58 -7.19 -18.29
N THR A 247 -0.22 -8.08 -19.20
CA THR A 247 -1.09 -8.59 -20.28
C THR A 247 -1.41 -10.07 -20.07
N LEU A 248 -2.61 -10.50 -20.45
CA LEU A 248 -3.03 -11.91 -20.50
C LEU A 248 -2.66 -12.56 -21.85
#